data_b53dbaa858fa5a9c92163a81adc04cfe
#
_entry.id   b53dbaa858fa5a9c92163a81adc04cfe
#
_cell.length_a   1.000
_cell.length_b   1.000
_cell.length_c   1.000
_cell.angle_alpha   90.00
_cell.angle_beta   90.00
_cell.angle_gamma   90.00
#
_symmetry.space_group_name_H-M   'P 1'
#
loop_
_entity.id
_entity.type
_entity.pdbx_description
1 polymer ?
#
loop_
_entity_poly.entity_id
_entity_poly.type
_entity_poly.pdbx_seq_one_letter_code
_entity_poly.pdbx_strand_id
1 'polypeptide(L)'
;MEKILFTSESVTEGHPDKICDAISDAILDALIEKDPMSRVACETSITTGLVLVMGEITTQAYIDIPQIVRETLRNIGYTRGKYGFDADTCGVITCIDEQSKDIAQGVNEALEVKEQNECENAKSMLGAGDQGMMFGYATNETDEFMPYAISLAHKLARQLAKVRKNGTLAYLRPDGKTQVTVEYNEQGKPVRLEEVVLSTQHDPEISQEQIQKDIKHYVFDCVLPQRMVDSETKFYVNPTGRFVIGGPHGDSGLTGRKIIVDTYGGYAHHGGGAFSGKDCTKVDRSAAYAARYIAKNIVAADLAHKCEIQLSYAIGVAKPISIGINTFGTGELPEDMLIHIIRDNFDLSPTGIIKMLDLRQPIYKQVSAYGHFGRLDLDLPWERLDKVEDLKKYKNDTEKGTD
;
A
#
# COMPACT_ATOMS: atom_id res chain seq x y z
N MET A 1 -31.29 -13.07 12.39
CA MET A 1 -30.03 -12.50 12.94
C MET A 1 -29.59 -11.35 12.06
N GLU A 2 -29.01 -10.35 12.63
CA GLU A 2 -28.45 -9.23 11.87
C GLU A 2 -27.17 -9.72 11.14
N LYS A 3 -26.96 -9.29 9.87
CA LYS A 3 -25.80 -9.70 9.08
C LYS A 3 -24.54 -9.02 9.59
N ILE A 4 -23.44 -9.74 9.69
CA ILE A 4 -22.11 -9.17 9.98
C ILE A 4 -21.49 -8.79 8.64
N LEU A 5 -21.46 -7.49 8.33
CA LEU A 5 -20.96 -6.97 7.07
C LEU A 5 -19.68 -6.17 7.25
N PHE A 6 -18.75 -6.32 6.30
CA PHE A 6 -17.57 -5.48 6.22
C PHE A 6 -17.35 -5.01 4.78
N THR A 7 -17.00 -3.74 4.62
CA THR A 7 -16.84 -3.09 3.32
C THR A 7 -15.45 -2.50 3.17
N SER A 8 -14.83 -2.75 2.01
CA SER A 8 -13.59 -2.07 1.61
C SER A 8 -13.73 -1.50 0.20
N GLU A 9 -12.98 -0.45 -0.08
CA GLU A 9 -12.90 0.17 -1.40
C GLU A 9 -11.50 0.14 -1.97
N SER A 10 -11.41 0.25 -3.30
CA SER A 10 -10.17 0.48 -4.03
C SER A 10 -10.41 1.44 -5.18
N VAL A 11 -9.33 1.98 -5.74
CA VAL A 11 -9.37 2.89 -6.88
C VAL A 11 -8.38 2.46 -7.95
N THR A 12 -8.63 2.88 -9.19
CA THR A 12 -7.67 2.65 -10.28
C THR A 12 -6.46 3.57 -10.19
N GLU A 13 -5.40 3.24 -10.94
CA GLU A 13 -4.21 4.08 -11.10
C GLU A 13 -4.51 5.49 -11.65
N GLY A 14 -5.67 5.68 -12.30
CA GLY A 14 -6.11 6.96 -12.87
C GLY A 14 -6.93 7.83 -11.91
N HIS A 15 -7.18 7.39 -10.68
CA HIS A 15 -7.74 8.23 -9.65
C HIS A 15 -6.76 9.36 -9.28
N PRO A 16 -7.20 10.63 -9.10
CA PRO A 16 -6.29 11.77 -8.89
C PRO A 16 -5.27 11.55 -7.78
N ASP A 17 -5.67 11.06 -6.61
CA ASP A 17 -4.74 10.78 -5.52
C ASP A 17 -3.73 9.68 -5.89
N LYS A 18 -4.15 8.63 -6.62
CA LYS A 18 -3.23 7.55 -7.03
C LYS A 18 -2.29 7.96 -8.17
N ILE A 19 -2.67 8.91 -9.00
CA ILE A 19 -1.74 9.56 -9.94
C ILE A 19 -0.63 10.25 -9.17
N CYS A 20 -0.96 10.99 -8.10
CA CYS A 20 0.02 11.67 -7.26
C CYS A 20 0.98 10.68 -6.59
N ASP A 21 0.45 9.60 -6.02
CA ASP A 21 1.25 8.52 -5.44
C ASP A 21 2.19 7.88 -6.48
N ALA A 22 1.68 7.61 -7.69
CA ALA A 22 2.48 7.03 -8.77
C ALA A 22 3.59 7.96 -9.27
N ILE A 23 3.35 9.27 -9.32
CA ILE A 23 4.36 10.27 -9.68
C ILE A 23 5.42 10.34 -8.59
N SER A 24 5.03 10.47 -7.33
CA SER A 24 5.95 10.58 -6.21
C SER A 24 6.86 9.35 -6.08
N ASP A 25 6.30 8.13 -6.26
CA ASP A 25 7.08 6.89 -6.24
C ASP A 25 7.90 6.68 -7.53
N ALA A 26 7.48 7.20 -8.68
CA ALA A 26 8.29 7.17 -9.90
C ALA A 26 9.54 8.07 -9.78
N ILE A 27 9.41 9.23 -9.12
CA ILE A 27 10.53 10.11 -8.82
C ILE A 27 11.49 9.43 -7.83
N LEU A 28 10.95 8.83 -6.77
CA LEU A 28 11.72 8.07 -5.80
C LEU A 28 12.53 6.94 -6.47
N ASP A 29 11.89 6.10 -7.27
CA ASP A 29 12.55 4.98 -7.97
C ASP A 29 13.66 5.47 -8.90
N ALA A 30 13.41 6.55 -9.66
CA ALA A 30 14.41 7.12 -10.56
C ALA A 30 15.64 7.70 -9.83
N LEU A 31 15.45 8.17 -8.59
CA LEU A 31 16.55 8.62 -7.73
C LEU A 31 17.32 7.45 -7.15
N ILE A 32 16.61 6.45 -6.58
CA ILE A 32 17.25 5.28 -5.96
C ILE A 32 18.03 4.44 -6.98
N GLU A 33 17.55 4.34 -8.21
CA GLU A 33 18.26 3.64 -9.30
C GLU A 33 19.67 4.21 -9.55
N LYS A 34 19.82 5.55 -9.42
CA LYS A 34 21.10 6.24 -9.65
C LYS A 34 21.90 6.48 -8.37
N ASP A 35 21.23 6.70 -7.27
CA ASP A 35 21.81 6.92 -5.94
C ASP A 35 20.96 6.24 -4.87
N PRO A 36 21.29 4.97 -4.50
CA PRO A 36 20.57 4.22 -3.48
C PRO A 36 20.57 4.87 -2.09
N MET A 37 21.42 5.89 -1.87
CA MET A 37 21.50 6.61 -0.61
C MET A 37 20.65 7.89 -0.60
N SER A 38 19.93 8.18 -1.66
CA SER A 38 19.04 9.35 -1.75
C SER A 38 18.07 9.42 -0.58
N ARG A 39 17.89 10.62 -0.05
CA ARG A 39 16.88 10.97 0.95
C ARG A 39 15.75 11.69 0.22
N VAL A 40 14.56 11.13 0.29
CA VAL A 40 13.43 11.59 -0.50
C VAL A 40 12.18 11.69 0.37
N ALA A 41 11.59 12.86 0.38
CA ALA A 41 10.24 13.13 0.85
C ALA A 41 9.57 13.96 -0.26
N CYS A 42 8.98 13.26 -1.24
CA CYS A 42 8.41 13.85 -2.45
C CYS A 42 6.89 13.75 -2.43
N GLU A 43 6.23 14.88 -2.50
CA GLU A 43 4.78 14.98 -2.58
C GLU A 43 4.35 15.57 -3.92
N THR A 44 3.20 15.13 -4.40
CA THR A 44 2.60 15.61 -5.66
C THR A 44 1.18 16.06 -5.39
N SER A 45 0.81 17.19 -5.99
CA SER A 45 -0.57 17.66 -6.11
C SER A 45 -0.96 17.77 -7.57
N ILE A 46 -2.20 17.39 -7.90
CA ILE A 46 -2.72 17.42 -9.27
C ILE A 46 -4.12 18.03 -9.29
N THR A 47 -4.37 18.84 -10.31
CA THR A 47 -5.68 19.42 -10.61
C THR A 47 -5.81 19.65 -12.11
N THR A 48 -6.92 20.24 -12.57
CA THR A 48 -7.13 20.55 -13.99
C THR A 48 -5.91 21.26 -14.60
N GLY A 49 -5.24 20.61 -15.55
CA GLY A 49 -4.15 21.17 -16.33
C GLY A 49 -2.83 21.41 -15.58
N LEU A 50 -2.70 21.01 -14.32
CA LEU A 50 -1.52 21.30 -13.50
C LEU A 50 -1.08 20.11 -12.65
N VAL A 51 0.22 19.87 -12.59
CA VAL A 51 0.91 19.01 -11.62
C VAL A 51 1.92 19.84 -10.86
N LEU A 52 1.88 19.83 -9.55
CA LEU A 52 2.87 20.41 -8.66
C LEU A 52 3.61 19.27 -7.94
N VAL A 53 4.92 19.22 -8.09
CA VAL A 53 5.82 18.31 -7.36
C VAL A 53 6.60 19.13 -6.35
N MET A 54 6.54 18.75 -5.08
CA MET A 54 7.16 19.49 -3.97
C MET A 54 7.75 18.54 -2.94
N GLY A 55 8.61 19.05 -2.09
CA GLY A 55 9.20 18.31 -0.98
C GLY A 55 10.70 18.48 -0.85
N GLU A 56 11.34 17.58 -0.09
CA GLU A 56 12.76 17.65 0.22
C GLU A 56 13.48 16.42 -0.37
N ILE A 57 14.53 16.70 -1.17
CA ILE A 57 15.35 15.66 -1.80
C ILE A 57 16.83 16.00 -1.60
N THR A 58 17.56 15.08 -0.99
CA THR A 58 19.02 15.13 -0.90
C THR A 58 19.61 13.92 -1.63
N THR A 59 20.33 14.17 -2.72
CA THR A 59 20.86 13.13 -3.63
C THR A 59 22.08 13.60 -4.38
N GLN A 60 22.88 12.65 -4.88
CA GLN A 60 23.94 12.88 -5.87
C GLN A 60 23.47 12.68 -7.31
N ALA A 61 22.22 12.20 -7.50
CA ALA A 61 21.66 11.90 -8.80
C ALA A 61 21.01 13.14 -9.45
N TYR A 62 21.04 13.19 -10.77
CA TYR A 62 20.20 14.10 -11.57
C TYR A 62 19.12 13.31 -12.28
N ILE A 63 17.87 13.79 -12.19
CA ILE A 63 16.72 13.27 -12.90
C ILE A 63 15.92 14.41 -13.55
N ASP A 64 15.20 14.13 -14.63
CA ASP A 64 14.25 15.05 -15.26
C ASP A 64 12.84 14.79 -14.69
N ILE A 65 12.49 15.53 -13.63
CA ILE A 65 11.18 15.40 -12.95
C ILE A 65 10.03 15.65 -13.92
N PRO A 66 9.99 16.71 -14.73
CA PRO A 66 8.93 16.93 -15.72
C PRO A 66 8.74 15.74 -16.70
N GLN A 67 9.83 15.13 -17.15
CA GLN A 67 9.76 13.95 -18.02
C GLN A 67 9.13 12.75 -17.30
N ILE A 68 9.55 12.46 -16.07
CA ILE A 68 9.01 11.36 -15.25
C ILE A 68 7.51 11.54 -15.01
N VAL A 69 7.08 12.77 -14.70
CA VAL A 69 5.66 13.12 -14.53
C VAL A 69 4.87 12.78 -15.80
N ARG A 70 5.32 13.29 -16.97
CA ARG A 70 4.64 13.08 -18.25
C ARG A 70 4.59 11.60 -18.64
N GLU A 71 5.68 10.85 -18.46
CA GLU A 71 5.73 9.42 -18.73
C GLU A 71 4.78 8.63 -17.82
N THR A 72 4.69 9.00 -16.55
CA THR A 72 3.75 8.38 -15.60
C THR A 72 2.31 8.62 -16.02
N LEU A 73 1.96 9.84 -16.39
CA LEU A 73 0.62 10.21 -16.88
C LEU A 73 0.26 9.49 -18.19
N ARG A 74 1.21 9.37 -19.15
CA ARG A 74 0.99 8.60 -20.39
C ARG A 74 0.74 7.13 -20.10
N ASN A 75 1.53 6.53 -19.22
CA ASN A 75 1.39 5.11 -18.84
C ASN A 75 0.05 4.83 -18.14
N ILE A 76 -0.47 5.78 -17.38
CA ILE A 76 -1.81 5.71 -16.79
C ILE A 76 -2.90 5.82 -17.87
N GLY A 77 -2.67 6.64 -18.91
CA GLY A 77 -3.59 6.79 -20.05
C GLY A 77 -4.20 8.18 -20.22
N TYR A 78 -3.65 9.20 -19.59
CA TYR A 78 -4.03 10.61 -19.82
C TYR A 78 -3.29 11.19 -21.02
N THR A 79 -3.72 10.79 -22.22
CA THR A 79 -3.04 11.05 -23.50
C THR A 79 -3.87 11.88 -24.47
N ARG A 80 -5.01 12.45 -24.03
CA ARG A 80 -5.90 13.21 -24.90
C ARG A 80 -6.54 14.38 -24.15
N GLY A 81 -6.33 15.58 -24.65
CA GLY A 81 -6.90 16.81 -24.07
C GLY A 81 -8.43 16.81 -23.92
N LYS A 82 -9.16 16.02 -24.75
CA LYS A 82 -10.62 15.85 -24.61
C LYS A 82 -11.07 15.23 -23.27
N TYR A 83 -10.16 14.65 -22.49
CA TYR A 83 -10.44 14.15 -21.15
C TYR A 83 -10.33 15.23 -20.06
N GLY A 84 -10.03 16.47 -20.46
CA GLY A 84 -9.83 17.59 -19.56
C GLY A 84 -8.47 17.60 -18.86
N PHE A 85 -7.63 16.57 -19.10
CA PHE A 85 -6.27 16.45 -18.61
C PHE A 85 -5.42 15.64 -19.59
N ASP A 86 -4.20 16.10 -19.86
CA ASP A 86 -3.33 15.51 -20.88
C ASP A 86 -1.85 15.63 -20.47
N ALA A 87 -1.10 14.53 -20.60
CA ALA A 87 0.29 14.41 -20.20
C ALA A 87 1.23 15.37 -20.93
N ASP A 88 0.93 15.70 -22.21
CA ASP A 88 1.80 16.52 -23.03
C ASP A 88 1.56 18.03 -22.83
N THR A 89 0.33 18.40 -22.45
CA THR A 89 -0.09 19.81 -22.37
C THR A 89 -0.26 20.34 -20.95
N CYS A 90 -0.30 19.49 -19.93
CA CYS A 90 -0.38 19.96 -18.54
C CYS A 90 0.87 20.74 -18.13
N GLY A 91 0.67 21.76 -17.29
CA GLY A 91 1.77 22.45 -16.60
C GLY A 91 2.41 21.50 -15.57
N VAL A 92 3.74 21.51 -15.48
CA VAL A 92 4.48 20.80 -14.42
C VAL A 92 5.32 21.83 -13.69
N ILE A 93 5.07 22.01 -12.39
CA ILE A 93 5.82 22.91 -11.52
C ILE A 93 6.56 22.06 -10.48
N THR A 94 7.82 22.38 -10.23
CA THR A 94 8.64 21.73 -9.21
C THR A 94 9.06 22.73 -8.16
N CYS A 95 8.92 22.37 -6.88
CA CYS A 95 9.35 23.12 -5.71
C CYS A 95 10.05 22.15 -4.76
N ILE A 96 11.33 21.88 -5.02
CA ILE A 96 12.13 20.89 -4.30
C ILE A 96 13.26 21.61 -3.59
N ASP A 97 13.39 21.36 -2.29
CA ASP A 97 14.45 21.84 -1.43
C ASP A 97 15.35 20.69 -0.93
N GLU A 98 16.50 21.02 -0.35
CA GLU A 98 17.30 20.05 0.38
C GLU A 98 16.72 19.77 1.77
N GLN A 99 16.91 18.56 2.29
CA GLN A 99 16.52 18.22 3.66
C GLN A 99 17.16 19.18 4.68
N SER A 100 16.36 19.63 5.65
CA SER A 100 16.85 20.46 6.77
C SER A 100 18.05 19.82 7.46
N LYS A 101 19.10 20.61 7.69
CA LYS A 101 20.32 20.16 8.40
C LYS A 101 20.03 19.75 9.84
N ASP A 102 19.04 20.38 10.50
CA ASP A 102 18.65 20.06 11.87
C ASP A 102 18.01 18.67 11.94
N ILE A 103 17.14 18.35 10.98
CA ILE A 103 16.54 17.01 10.88
C ILE A 103 17.62 15.98 10.55
N ALA A 104 18.47 16.25 9.57
CA ALA A 104 19.55 15.36 9.15
C ALA A 104 20.49 14.98 10.31
N GLN A 105 20.83 15.95 11.17
CA GLN A 105 21.69 15.72 12.35
C GLN A 105 21.05 14.78 13.37
N GLY A 106 19.71 14.84 13.50
CA GLY A 106 18.95 13.97 14.42
C GLY A 106 18.82 12.52 13.93
N VAL A 107 18.80 12.33 12.62
CA VAL A 107 18.40 11.06 11.96
C VAL A 107 19.59 10.27 11.41
N ASN A 108 20.65 10.94 10.96
CA ASN A 108 21.79 10.28 10.32
C ASN A 108 22.62 9.44 11.29
N GLU A 109 22.52 9.71 12.59
CA GLU A 109 23.19 8.96 13.63
C GLU A 109 22.24 8.80 14.82
N ALA A 110 21.97 7.55 15.21
CA ALA A 110 21.03 7.25 16.29
C ALA A 110 21.50 7.78 17.66
N LEU A 111 20.56 8.08 18.53
CA LEU A 111 20.85 8.56 19.90
C LEU A 111 21.70 7.55 20.68
N GLU A 112 21.42 6.27 20.52
CA GLU A 112 22.16 5.18 21.16
C GLU A 112 23.65 5.14 20.75
N VAL A 113 23.97 5.60 19.54
CA VAL A 113 25.37 5.73 19.07
C VAL A 113 26.06 6.92 19.69
N LYS A 114 25.34 8.03 19.80
CA LYS A 114 25.89 9.28 20.39
C LYS A 114 26.20 9.13 21.89
N GLU A 115 25.45 8.29 22.60
CA GLU A 115 25.64 8.02 24.02
C GLU A 115 26.72 6.97 24.30
N GLN A 116 26.99 6.06 23.36
CA GLN A 116 27.97 4.98 23.49
C GLN A 116 29.23 5.28 22.66
N ASN A 117 30.22 5.96 23.27
CA ASN A 117 31.41 6.42 22.60
C ASN A 117 32.38 5.33 22.06
N GLU A 118 32.07 4.00 22.08
CA GLU A 118 33.09 2.96 21.94
C GLU A 118 32.76 1.70 21.12
N CYS A 119 31.62 1.58 20.39
CA CYS A 119 31.41 0.40 19.56
C CYS A 119 31.53 0.70 18.05
N GLU A 120 32.53 0.12 17.38
CA GLU A 120 32.74 0.27 15.92
C GLU A 120 31.48 -0.14 15.09
N ASN A 121 30.68 -1.09 15.56
CA ASN A 121 29.43 -1.51 14.93
C ASN A 121 28.27 -0.52 15.13
N ALA A 122 28.36 0.40 16.06
CA ALA A 122 27.34 1.41 16.34
C ALA A 122 27.36 2.57 15.33
N LYS A 123 28.50 2.87 14.72
CA LYS A 123 28.70 4.04 13.83
C LYS A 123 27.86 4.05 12.55
N SER A 124 27.09 2.99 12.25
CA SER A 124 26.24 2.90 11.06
C SER A 124 24.73 2.81 11.37
N MET A 125 24.31 2.97 12.61
CA MET A 125 22.91 2.90 12.96
C MET A 125 22.19 4.22 12.72
N LEU A 126 21.17 4.19 11.86
CA LEU A 126 20.26 5.31 11.64
C LEU A 126 19.26 5.41 12.80
N GLY A 127 19.00 6.62 13.28
CA GLY A 127 17.82 6.89 14.08
C GLY A 127 16.55 6.89 13.21
N ALA A 128 15.38 6.66 13.84
CA ALA A 128 14.12 6.79 13.13
C ALA A 128 13.96 8.20 12.56
N GLY A 129 13.50 8.30 11.31
CA GLY A 129 13.36 9.57 10.59
C GLY A 129 12.26 10.47 11.13
N ASP A 130 11.33 9.90 11.89
CA ASP A 130 10.26 10.62 12.58
C ASP A 130 9.78 9.80 13.78
N GLN A 131 8.97 10.43 14.62
CA GLN A 131 8.14 9.72 15.58
C GLN A 131 6.91 9.16 14.88
N GLY A 132 6.32 8.10 15.43
CA GLY A 132 5.06 7.58 14.90
C GLY A 132 4.77 6.15 15.31
N MET A 133 3.61 5.69 14.91
CA MET A 133 3.17 4.30 15.06
C MET A 133 2.81 3.73 13.70
N MET A 134 3.23 2.51 13.43
CA MET A 134 3.01 1.81 12.16
C MET A 134 2.36 0.47 12.45
N PHE A 135 1.47 0.05 11.55
CA PHE A 135 0.71 -1.19 11.72
C PHE A 135 0.97 -2.14 10.55
N GLY A 136 1.05 -3.42 10.87
CA GLY A 136 1.02 -4.51 9.92
C GLY A 136 -0.10 -5.47 10.27
N TYR A 137 -0.71 -6.10 9.27
CA TYR A 137 -1.80 -7.04 9.44
C TYR A 137 -1.68 -8.23 8.49
N ALA A 138 -2.14 -9.37 8.92
CA ALA A 138 -2.34 -10.55 8.09
C ALA A 138 -3.51 -11.39 8.60
N THR A 139 -4.18 -12.08 7.68
CA THR A 139 -5.26 -13.03 7.97
C THR A 139 -5.22 -14.17 6.97
N ASN A 140 -5.64 -15.35 7.36
CA ASN A 140 -5.73 -16.52 6.49
C ASN A 140 -7.02 -16.57 5.64
N GLU A 141 -7.69 -15.42 5.46
CA GLU A 141 -8.92 -15.31 4.65
C GLU A 141 -8.65 -15.49 3.15
N THR A 142 -7.46 -15.15 2.68
CA THR A 142 -7.03 -15.23 1.28
C THR A 142 -5.63 -15.81 1.16
N ASP A 143 -5.27 -16.32 -0.01
CA ASP A 143 -3.92 -16.87 -0.30
C ASP A 143 -2.81 -15.82 -0.15
N GLU A 144 -3.13 -14.55 -0.37
CA GLU A 144 -2.24 -13.41 -0.17
C GLU A 144 -2.16 -12.93 1.29
N PHE A 145 -2.86 -13.58 2.22
CA PHE A 145 -2.95 -13.20 3.63
C PHE A 145 -3.51 -11.81 3.86
N MET A 146 -4.50 -11.41 3.05
CA MET A 146 -5.20 -10.12 3.11
C MET A 146 -6.66 -10.29 3.49
N PRO A 147 -7.30 -9.26 4.08
CA PRO A 147 -8.76 -9.26 4.27
C PRO A 147 -9.49 -9.40 2.94
N TYR A 148 -10.56 -10.19 2.93
CA TYR A 148 -11.24 -10.60 1.71
C TYR A 148 -11.82 -9.42 0.92
N ALA A 149 -12.43 -8.44 1.61
CA ALA A 149 -13.07 -7.30 0.97
C ALA A 149 -12.08 -6.42 0.18
N ILE A 150 -10.94 -6.05 0.80
CA ILE A 150 -9.93 -5.21 0.10
C ILE A 150 -9.22 -5.98 -1.00
N SER A 151 -8.94 -7.26 -0.80
CA SER A 151 -8.36 -8.12 -1.84
C SER A 151 -9.23 -8.13 -3.11
N LEU A 152 -10.54 -8.34 -2.97
CA LEU A 152 -11.46 -8.31 -4.11
C LEU A 152 -11.59 -6.91 -4.72
N ALA A 153 -11.66 -5.85 -3.90
CA ALA A 153 -11.73 -4.48 -4.40
C ALA A 153 -10.51 -4.14 -5.27
N HIS A 154 -9.30 -4.52 -4.84
CA HIS A 154 -8.07 -4.36 -5.65
C HIS A 154 -8.10 -5.18 -6.94
N LYS A 155 -8.51 -6.43 -6.88
CA LYS A 155 -8.61 -7.30 -8.06
C LYS A 155 -9.60 -6.74 -9.09
N LEU A 156 -10.74 -6.20 -8.65
CA LEU A 156 -11.70 -5.52 -9.52
C LEU A 156 -11.13 -4.26 -10.17
N ALA A 157 -10.50 -3.38 -9.38
CA ALA A 157 -9.89 -2.16 -9.88
C ALA A 157 -8.77 -2.45 -10.90
N ARG A 158 -7.95 -3.48 -10.65
CA ARG A 158 -6.90 -3.93 -11.55
C ARG A 158 -7.46 -4.52 -12.85
N GLN A 159 -8.51 -5.34 -12.76
CA GLN A 159 -9.17 -5.90 -13.94
C GLN A 159 -9.82 -4.80 -14.79
N LEU A 160 -10.45 -3.80 -14.15
CA LEU A 160 -10.99 -2.63 -14.84
C LEU A 160 -9.92 -1.89 -15.65
N ALA A 161 -8.77 -1.61 -15.04
CA ALA A 161 -7.64 -0.98 -15.72
C ALA A 161 -7.08 -1.86 -16.84
N LYS A 162 -7.02 -3.18 -16.65
CA LYS A 162 -6.56 -4.15 -17.66
C LYS A 162 -7.42 -4.12 -18.91
N VAL A 163 -8.76 -4.21 -18.79
CA VAL A 163 -9.67 -4.21 -19.94
C VAL A 163 -9.71 -2.88 -20.67
N ARG A 164 -9.41 -1.78 -19.99
CA ARG A 164 -9.19 -0.47 -20.59
C ARG A 164 -7.89 -0.43 -21.40
N LYS A 165 -6.76 -0.80 -20.77
CA LYS A 165 -5.42 -0.69 -21.36
C LYS A 165 -5.19 -1.61 -22.54
N ASN A 166 -5.76 -2.80 -22.54
CA ASN A 166 -5.65 -3.76 -23.65
C ASN A 166 -6.66 -3.50 -24.79
N GLY A 167 -7.53 -2.48 -24.66
CA GLY A 167 -8.49 -2.07 -25.67
C GLY A 167 -9.76 -2.92 -25.72
N THR A 168 -9.96 -3.90 -24.81
CA THR A 168 -11.21 -4.68 -24.73
C THR A 168 -12.42 -3.78 -24.53
N LEU A 169 -12.30 -2.78 -23.64
CA LEU A 169 -13.31 -1.75 -23.40
C LEU A 169 -12.70 -0.37 -23.67
N ALA A 170 -12.48 -0.06 -24.97
CA ALA A 170 -11.76 1.13 -25.43
C ALA A 170 -12.42 2.46 -25.06
N TYR A 171 -13.71 2.46 -24.67
CA TYR A 171 -14.47 3.63 -24.24
C TYR A 171 -14.23 3.98 -22.76
N LEU A 172 -13.57 3.10 -21.98
CA LEU A 172 -13.23 3.39 -20.58
C LEU A 172 -12.12 4.43 -20.49
N ARG A 173 -12.19 5.24 -19.42
CA ARG A 173 -11.22 6.26 -19.07
C ARG A 173 -10.44 5.84 -17.82
N PRO A 174 -9.31 6.52 -17.50
CA PRO A 174 -8.42 6.05 -16.44
C PRO A 174 -9.01 6.03 -15.03
N ASP A 175 -9.92 6.95 -14.70
CA ASP A 175 -10.48 7.07 -13.35
C ASP A 175 -11.58 6.03 -13.08
N GLY A 176 -11.52 5.41 -11.92
CA GLY A 176 -12.50 4.44 -11.47
C GLY A 176 -12.32 4.04 -10.01
N LYS A 177 -13.42 3.56 -9.42
CA LYS A 177 -13.50 3.11 -8.04
C LYS A 177 -14.23 1.78 -7.96
N THR A 178 -13.85 0.96 -7.00
CA THR A 178 -14.51 -0.30 -6.68
C THR A 178 -14.76 -0.40 -5.19
N GLN A 179 -15.86 -1.02 -4.79
CA GLN A 179 -16.20 -1.28 -3.39
C GLN A 179 -16.83 -2.67 -3.29
N VAL A 180 -16.44 -3.40 -2.26
CA VAL A 180 -16.95 -4.76 -2.00
C VAL A 180 -17.40 -4.86 -0.56
N THR A 181 -18.63 -5.29 -0.36
CA THR A 181 -19.22 -5.62 0.95
C THR A 181 -19.31 -7.14 1.08
N VAL A 182 -18.64 -7.68 2.08
CA VAL A 182 -18.57 -9.11 2.40
C VAL A 182 -19.40 -9.39 3.65
N GLU A 183 -20.21 -10.45 3.60
CA GLU A 183 -20.89 -11.01 4.76
C GLU A 183 -20.00 -12.07 5.43
N TYR A 184 -19.88 -11.97 6.75
CA TYR A 184 -19.12 -12.88 7.60
C TYR A 184 -20.06 -13.69 8.49
N ASN A 185 -19.67 -14.92 8.81
CA ASN A 185 -20.36 -15.72 9.82
C ASN A 185 -19.87 -15.33 11.25
N GLU A 186 -20.48 -15.93 12.25
CA GLU A 186 -20.15 -15.72 13.68
C GLU A 186 -18.68 -16.07 14.04
N GLN A 187 -18.06 -16.94 13.25
CA GLN A 187 -16.64 -17.31 13.39
C GLN A 187 -15.70 -16.35 12.64
N GLY A 188 -16.23 -15.26 12.06
CA GLY A 188 -15.46 -14.28 11.33
C GLY A 188 -14.89 -14.79 9.99
N LYS A 189 -15.53 -15.80 9.38
CA LYS A 189 -15.18 -16.30 8.03
C LYS A 189 -16.06 -15.65 6.97
N PRO A 190 -15.50 -15.22 5.82
CA PRO A 190 -16.27 -14.67 4.72
C PRO A 190 -17.15 -15.76 4.10
N VAL A 191 -18.46 -15.49 3.92
CA VAL A 191 -19.44 -16.47 3.43
C VAL A 191 -20.08 -16.09 2.10
N ARG A 192 -20.31 -14.81 1.83
CA ARG A 192 -20.88 -14.34 0.57
C ARG A 192 -20.60 -12.85 0.32
N LEU A 193 -20.83 -12.41 -0.90
CA LEU A 193 -20.80 -10.99 -1.27
C LEU A 193 -22.22 -10.41 -1.13
N GLU A 194 -22.33 -9.37 -0.32
CA GLU A 194 -23.61 -8.65 -0.16
C GLU A 194 -23.79 -7.62 -1.27
N GLU A 195 -22.79 -6.76 -1.49
CA GLU A 195 -22.85 -5.71 -2.50
C GLU A 195 -21.49 -5.49 -3.18
N VAL A 196 -21.54 -5.22 -4.49
CA VAL A 196 -20.36 -4.84 -5.29
C VAL A 196 -20.68 -3.57 -6.06
N VAL A 197 -19.91 -2.52 -5.82
CA VAL A 197 -20.04 -1.23 -6.49
C VAL A 197 -18.84 -0.99 -7.38
N LEU A 198 -19.06 -0.55 -8.62
CA LEU A 198 -18.02 -0.12 -9.53
C LEU A 198 -18.43 1.19 -10.20
N SER A 199 -17.59 2.21 -10.08
CA SER A 199 -17.73 3.46 -10.81
C SER A 199 -16.54 3.60 -11.76
N THR A 200 -16.79 3.90 -13.03
CA THR A 200 -15.75 4.06 -14.05
C THR A 200 -16.05 5.22 -14.96
N GLN A 201 -15.03 6.03 -15.20
CA GLN A 201 -15.07 7.09 -16.18
C GLN A 201 -15.14 6.49 -17.59
N HIS A 202 -15.95 7.10 -18.48
CA HIS A 202 -16.22 6.57 -19.81
C HIS A 202 -16.43 7.66 -20.86
N ASP A 203 -16.39 7.30 -22.12
CA ASP A 203 -16.76 8.18 -23.24
C ASP A 203 -18.25 8.59 -23.20
N PRO A 204 -18.60 9.81 -23.61
CA PRO A 204 -19.97 10.31 -23.56
C PRO A 204 -20.96 9.55 -24.46
N GLU A 205 -20.49 8.87 -25.50
CA GLU A 205 -21.32 8.24 -26.51
C GLU A 205 -21.82 6.81 -26.12
N ILE A 206 -21.28 6.22 -25.05
CA ILE A 206 -21.66 4.88 -24.62
C ILE A 206 -22.87 4.92 -23.69
N SER A 207 -23.81 3.99 -23.87
CA SER A 207 -25.00 3.90 -23.00
C SER A 207 -24.68 3.24 -21.67
N GLN A 208 -25.47 3.57 -20.64
CA GLN A 208 -25.34 3.00 -19.31
C GLN A 208 -25.59 1.47 -19.32
N GLU A 209 -26.57 1.02 -20.10
CA GLU A 209 -26.89 -0.41 -20.24
C GLU A 209 -25.72 -1.19 -20.83
N GLN A 210 -25.01 -0.61 -21.81
CA GLN A 210 -23.84 -1.27 -22.38
C GLN A 210 -22.71 -1.34 -21.38
N ILE A 211 -22.45 -0.25 -20.62
CA ILE A 211 -21.45 -0.24 -19.55
C ILE A 211 -21.74 -1.32 -18.51
N GLN A 212 -23.00 -1.42 -18.04
CA GLN A 212 -23.40 -2.43 -17.06
C GLN A 212 -23.16 -3.85 -17.55
N LYS A 213 -23.56 -4.13 -18.80
CA LYS A 213 -23.38 -5.44 -19.44
C LYS A 213 -21.90 -5.81 -19.57
N ASP A 214 -21.09 -4.87 -20.03
CA ASP A 214 -19.66 -5.08 -20.26
C ASP A 214 -18.88 -5.23 -18.94
N ILE A 215 -19.15 -4.40 -17.95
CA ILE A 215 -18.54 -4.51 -16.62
C ILE A 215 -18.90 -5.83 -15.96
N LYS A 216 -20.16 -6.26 -16.07
CA LYS A 216 -20.55 -7.58 -15.56
C LYS A 216 -19.70 -8.68 -16.22
N HIS A 217 -19.64 -8.71 -17.53
CA HIS A 217 -18.98 -9.78 -18.29
C HIS A 217 -17.46 -9.76 -18.17
N TYR A 218 -16.82 -8.58 -18.38
CA TYR A 218 -15.36 -8.47 -18.47
C TYR A 218 -14.65 -8.17 -17.14
N VAL A 219 -15.39 -7.75 -16.12
CA VAL A 219 -14.82 -7.41 -14.82
C VAL A 219 -15.37 -8.30 -13.72
N PHE A 220 -16.68 -8.29 -13.44
CA PHE A 220 -17.26 -9.04 -12.33
C PHE A 220 -17.15 -10.55 -12.54
N ASP A 221 -17.60 -11.08 -13.66
CA ASP A 221 -17.59 -12.52 -13.95
C ASP A 221 -16.15 -13.08 -14.06
N CYS A 222 -15.15 -12.21 -14.32
CA CYS A 222 -13.72 -12.60 -14.38
C CYS A 222 -13.02 -12.61 -13.01
N VAL A 223 -13.53 -11.86 -12.03
CA VAL A 223 -12.83 -11.63 -10.75
C VAL A 223 -13.56 -12.25 -9.57
N LEU A 224 -14.88 -12.15 -9.56
CA LEU A 224 -15.66 -12.56 -8.39
C LEU A 224 -15.81 -14.09 -8.32
N PRO A 225 -15.47 -14.72 -7.18
CA PRO A 225 -15.68 -16.15 -7.02
C PRO A 225 -17.17 -16.49 -7.05
N GLN A 226 -17.58 -17.34 -7.97
CA GLN A 226 -19.00 -17.71 -8.15
C GLN A 226 -19.65 -18.27 -6.88
N ARG A 227 -18.89 -18.98 -6.05
CA ARG A 227 -19.34 -19.52 -4.76
C ARG A 227 -19.75 -18.44 -3.74
N MET A 228 -19.30 -17.20 -3.94
CA MET A 228 -19.56 -16.07 -3.05
C MET A 228 -20.70 -15.16 -3.57
N VAL A 229 -21.20 -15.43 -4.77
CA VAL A 229 -22.26 -14.67 -5.44
C VAL A 229 -23.54 -15.50 -5.47
N ASP A 230 -24.65 -14.92 -5.06
CA ASP A 230 -25.99 -15.54 -5.12
C ASP A 230 -27.03 -14.58 -5.70
N SER A 231 -28.31 -14.98 -5.66
CA SER A 231 -29.43 -14.18 -6.20
C SER A 231 -29.71 -12.89 -5.43
N GLU A 232 -29.20 -12.77 -4.21
CA GLU A 232 -29.38 -11.59 -3.35
C GLU A 232 -28.21 -10.62 -3.45
N THR A 233 -27.07 -11.03 -4.05
CA THR A 233 -25.91 -10.16 -4.27
C THR A 233 -26.27 -8.98 -5.18
N LYS A 234 -26.07 -7.75 -4.70
CA LYS A 234 -26.39 -6.54 -5.45
C LYS A 234 -25.19 -6.00 -6.20
N PHE A 235 -25.40 -5.61 -7.44
CA PHE A 235 -24.38 -5.01 -8.30
C PHE A 235 -24.77 -3.59 -8.70
N TYR A 236 -23.87 -2.64 -8.46
CA TYR A 236 -24.04 -1.24 -8.84
C TYR A 236 -22.91 -0.83 -9.78
N VAL A 237 -23.26 -0.44 -11.01
CA VAL A 237 -22.30 0.08 -11.99
C VAL A 237 -22.71 1.50 -12.34
N ASN A 238 -21.85 2.47 -12.08
CA ASN A 238 -22.13 3.89 -12.24
C ASN A 238 -23.53 4.29 -11.70
N PRO A 239 -23.81 4.10 -10.41
CA PRO A 239 -25.18 4.29 -9.87
C PRO A 239 -25.71 5.72 -10.05
N THR A 240 -24.84 6.71 -10.25
CA THR A 240 -25.21 8.10 -10.58
C THR A 240 -25.53 8.30 -12.08
N GLY A 241 -25.37 7.25 -12.91
CA GLY A 241 -25.58 7.25 -14.34
C GLY A 241 -24.33 7.65 -15.14
N ARG A 242 -24.12 8.94 -15.37
CA ARG A 242 -23.06 9.43 -16.24
C ARG A 242 -21.78 9.77 -15.46
N PHE A 243 -20.64 9.18 -15.87
CA PHE A 243 -19.31 9.53 -15.33
C PHE A 243 -18.32 9.82 -16.46
N VAL A 244 -18.49 10.97 -17.13
CA VAL A 244 -17.63 11.44 -18.24
C VAL A 244 -16.55 12.39 -17.73
N ILE A 245 -16.90 13.30 -16.83
CA ILE A 245 -15.93 14.18 -16.16
C ILE A 245 -15.38 13.45 -14.96
N GLY A 246 -14.06 13.23 -14.96
CA GLY A 246 -13.35 12.50 -13.90
C GLY A 246 -11.84 12.74 -14.00
N GLY A 247 -11.08 12.04 -13.19
CA GLY A 247 -9.65 12.27 -13.05
C GLY A 247 -9.34 13.69 -12.55
N PRO A 248 -8.14 14.24 -12.84
CA PRO A 248 -7.74 15.58 -12.36
C PRO A 248 -8.63 16.73 -12.83
N HIS A 249 -9.45 16.50 -13.86
CA HIS A 249 -10.44 17.47 -14.30
C HIS A 249 -11.69 17.50 -13.42
N GLY A 250 -12.04 16.38 -12.81
CA GLY A 250 -13.22 16.25 -11.95
C GLY A 250 -12.92 16.53 -10.48
N ASP A 251 -11.75 16.15 -10.01
CA ASP A 251 -11.32 16.30 -8.61
C ASP A 251 -9.81 16.44 -8.53
N SER A 252 -9.32 17.19 -7.54
CA SER A 252 -7.90 17.33 -7.29
C SER A 252 -7.35 16.12 -6.50
N GLY A 253 -6.08 15.80 -6.74
CA GLY A 253 -5.35 14.73 -6.05
C GLY A 253 -4.17 15.25 -5.25
N LEU A 254 -3.79 14.45 -4.25
CA LEU A 254 -2.62 14.67 -3.40
C LEU A 254 -1.99 13.32 -3.04
N THR A 255 -0.66 13.27 -2.95
CA THR A 255 0.06 12.12 -2.42
C THR A 255 -0.40 11.80 -0.99
N GLY A 256 -0.62 10.51 -0.71
CA GLY A 256 -0.93 10.03 0.65
C GLY A 256 -2.37 10.25 1.10
N ARG A 257 -3.33 10.44 0.18
CA ARG A 257 -4.77 10.56 0.51
C ARG A 257 -5.55 9.26 0.34
N LYS A 258 -4.91 8.14 0.01
CA LYS A 258 -5.53 6.82 -0.13
C LYS A 258 -4.87 5.77 0.77
N ILE A 259 -4.43 6.19 1.96
CA ILE A 259 -3.65 5.37 2.89
C ILE A 259 -4.37 4.09 3.36
N ILE A 260 -5.69 4.11 3.43
CA ILE A 260 -6.49 2.94 3.80
C ILE A 260 -6.61 1.96 2.62
N VAL A 261 -6.73 2.47 1.39
CA VAL A 261 -6.67 1.68 0.15
C VAL A 261 -5.27 1.06 -0.01
N ASP A 262 -4.23 1.79 0.34
CA ASP A 262 -2.83 1.33 0.24
C ASP A 262 -2.51 0.19 1.21
N THR A 263 -3.29 0.03 2.28
CA THR A 263 -3.05 -0.94 3.36
C THR A 263 -4.11 -2.03 3.40
N TYR A 264 -5.01 -2.01 4.38
CA TYR A 264 -5.89 -3.15 4.67
C TYR A 264 -7.38 -2.84 4.49
N GLY A 265 -7.74 -1.74 3.82
CA GLY A 265 -9.13 -1.39 3.52
C GLY A 265 -10.00 -1.12 4.74
N GLY A 266 -9.41 -0.69 5.85
CA GLY A 266 -10.09 -0.39 7.10
C GLY A 266 -10.21 -1.57 8.07
N TYR A 267 -9.65 -2.74 7.72
CA TYR A 267 -9.73 -3.94 8.55
C TYR A 267 -8.74 -3.93 9.73
N ALA A 268 -7.63 -3.22 9.58
CA ALA A 268 -6.61 -3.02 10.61
C ALA A 268 -6.49 -1.54 10.98
N HIS A 269 -5.86 -1.27 12.12
CA HIS A 269 -5.49 0.10 12.49
C HIS A 269 -4.50 0.69 11.48
N HIS A 270 -4.41 2.02 11.49
CA HIS A 270 -3.46 2.77 10.67
C HIS A 270 -2.81 3.89 11.50
N GLY A 271 -1.51 4.07 11.38
CA GLY A 271 -0.77 5.10 12.11
C GLY A 271 -0.87 6.51 11.53
N GLY A 272 -1.45 6.66 10.33
CA GLY A 272 -1.64 7.92 9.63
C GLY A 272 -0.53 8.28 8.62
N GLY A 273 0.63 7.61 8.66
CA GLY A 273 1.74 7.86 7.74
C GLY A 273 1.48 7.37 6.32
N ALA A 274 1.64 8.23 5.33
CA ALA A 274 1.61 7.86 3.92
C ALA A 274 2.93 7.19 3.49
N PHE A 275 2.86 6.32 2.47
CA PHE A 275 4.03 5.58 1.96
C PHE A 275 4.68 6.27 0.76
N SER A 276 3.89 6.62 -0.26
CA SER A 276 4.39 7.11 -1.54
C SER A 276 5.25 8.36 -1.42
N GLY A 277 6.33 8.41 -2.19
CA GLY A 277 7.30 9.51 -2.20
C GLY A 277 8.32 9.51 -1.06
N LYS A 278 8.25 8.54 -0.14
CA LYS A 278 9.17 8.40 1.00
C LYS A 278 10.20 7.31 0.73
N ASP A 279 11.49 7.62 0.91
CA ASP A 279 12.57 6.62 0.89
C ASP A 279 12.54 5.71 2.14
N CYS A 280 13.28 4.62 2.09
CA CYS A 280 13.27 3.57 3.13
C CYS A 280 13.76 4.01 4.52
N THR A 281 14.31 5.21 4.68
CA THR A 281 14.71 5.73 5.99
C THR A 281 13.55 6.32 6.78
N LYS A 282 12.42 6.58 6.11
CA LYS A 282 11.18 7.01 6.74
C LYS A 282 10.44 5.79 7.28
N VAL A 283 10.37 5.70 8.60
CA VAL A 283 9.74 4.56 9.31
C VAL A 283 8.26 4.41 9.00
N ASP A 284 7.56 5.48 8.64
CA ASP A 284 6.17 5.41 8.14
C ASP A 284 6.01 4.35 7.06
N ARG A 285 6.98 4.24 6.15
CA ARG A 285 6.98 3.25 5.08
C ARG A 285 7.69 1.97 5.48
N SER A 286 8.95 2.05 5.89
CA SER A 286 9.78 0.88 6.14
C SER A 286 9.29 0.04 7.31
N ALA A 287 8.87 0.65 8.41
CA ALA A 287 8.37 -0.08 9.57
C ALA A 287 6.95 -0.64 9.34
N ALA A 288 6.10 0.02 8.52
CA ALA A 288 4.83 -0.56 8.11
C ALA A 288 5.03 -1.81 7.23
N TYR A 289 6.04 -1.80 6.35
CA TYR A 289 6.41 -2.99 5.57
C TYR A 289 6.99 -4.10 6.44
N ALA A 290 7.84 -3.76 7.42
CA ALA A 290 8.34 -4.73 8.40
C ALA A 290 7.21 -5.33 9.25
N ALA A 291 6.27 -4.51 9.73
CA ALA A 291 5.12 -4.97 10.48
C ALA A 291 4.23 -5.92 9.66
N ARG A 292 4.02 -5.63 8.35
CA ARG A 292 3.35 -6.56 7.42
C ARG A 292 4.11 -7.87 7.26
N TYR A 293 5.41 -7.80 7.05
CA TYR A 293 6.27 -8.98 6.91
C TYR A 293 6.19 -9.89 8.14
N ILE A 294 6.24 -9.32 9.36
CA ILE A 294 6.10 -10.04 10.61
C ILE A 294 4.73 -10.70 10.71
N ALA A 295 3.66 -9.91 10.57
CA ALA A 295 2.29 -10.40 10.69
C ALA A 295 2.01 -11.54 9.71
N LYS A 296 2.47 -11.41 8.45
CA LYS A 296 2.30 -12.41 7.41
C LYS A 296 3.03 -13.72 7.75
N ASN A 297 4.28 -13.66 8.22
CA ASN A 297 5.04 -14.84 8.60
C ASN A 297 4.45 -15.54 9.84
N ILE A 298 3.93 -14.79 10.82
CA ILE A 298 3.24 -15.35 12.00
C ILE A 298 1.99 -16.15 11.55
N VAL A 299 1.15 -15.57 10.67
CA VAL A 299 -0.05 -16.25 10.19
C VAL A 299 0.31 -17.44 9.30
N ALA A 300 1.30 -17.31 8.43
CA ALA A 300 1.76 -18.41 7.57
C ALA A 300 2.46 -19.53 8.33
N ALA A 301 3.00 -19.27 9.54
CA ALA A 301 3.56 -20.28 10.44
C ALA A 301 2.49 -20.98 11.30
N ASP A 302 1.21 -20.68 11.07
CA ASP A 302 0.07 -21.19 11.87
C ASP A 302 0.19 -20.86 13.38
N LEU A 303 0.80 -19.73 13.71
CA LEU A 303 0.86 -19.21 15.09
C LEU A 303 -0.36 -18.38 15.45
N ALA A 304 -1.11 -17.90 14.46
CA ALA A 304 -2.41 -17.24 14.60
C ALA A 304 -3.16 -17.27 13.26
N HIS A 305 -4.49 -17.18 13.29
CA HIS A 305 -5.29 -17.02 12.06
C HIS A 305 -5.36 -15.56 11.62
N LYS A 306 -5.25 -14.62 12.57
CA LYS A 306 -5.23 -13.16 12.37
C LYS A 306 -4.14 -12.58 13.26
N CYS A 307 -3.41 -11.63 12.73
CA CYS A 307 -2.33 -10.99 13.46
C CYS A 307 -2.22 -9.52 13.05
N GLU A 308 -2.28 -8.63 14.03
CA GLU A 308 -1.95 -7.22 13.88
C GLU A 308 -0.70 -6.91 14.70
N ILE A 309 0.26 -6.24 14.09
CA ILE A 309 1.51 -5.79 14.71
C ILE A 309 1.50 -4.28 14.76
N GLN A 310 1.83 -3.70 15.91
CA GLN A 310 2.12 -2.29 16.07
C GLN A 310 3.60 -2.10 16.36
N LEU A 311 4.25 -1.21 15.63
CA LEU A 311 5.59 -0.71 15.92
C LEU A 311 5.51 0.80 16.17
N SER A 312 6.22 1.31 17.19
CA SER A 312 6.32 2.76 17.38
C SER A 312 7.75 3.21 17.62
N TYR A 313 8.05 4.39 17.09
CA TYR A 313 9.39 4.98 17.14
C TYR A 313 9.35 6.40 17.70
N ALA A 314 10.47 6.82 18.26
CA ALA A 314 10.78 8.23 18.54
C ALA A 314 11.83 8.72 17.55
N ILE A 315 11.73 9.97 17.10
CA ILE A 315 12.69 10.56 16.16
C ILE A 315 14.12 10.44 16.71
N GLY A 316 15.05 10.02 15.87
CA GLY A 316 16.46 9.88 16.23
C GLY A 316 16.80 8.62 17.04
N VAL A 317 15.83 7.84 17.49
CA VAL A 317 16.05 6.58 18.24
C VAL A 317 16.00 5.39 17.28
N ALA A 318 16.97 4.47 17.39
CA ALA A 318 17.04 3.32 16.49
C ALA A 318 16.07 2.19 16.90
N LYS A 319 15.94 1.91 18.19
CA LYS A 319 15.06 0.83 18.64
C LYS A 319 13.61 1.29 18.71
N PRO A 320 12.64 0.43 18.33
CA PRO A 320 11.24 0.76 18.56
C PRO A 320 10.98 0.93 20.06
N ILE A 321 10.25 2.01 20.42
CA ILE A 321 9.86 2.28 21.81
C ILE A 321 8.79 1.32 22.32
N SER A 322 7.98 0.78 21.41
CA SER A 322 7.03 -0.29 21.73
C SER A 322 6.81 -1.24 20.55
N ILE A 323 6.52 -2.50 20.88
CA ILE A 323 6.04 -3.54 19.98
C ILE A 323 4.74 -4.06 20.59
N GLY A 324 3.65 -3.93 19.84
CA GLY A 324 2.34 -4.49 20.19
C GLY A 324 1.96 -5.59 19.24
N ILE A 325 1.22 -6.59 19.74
CA ILE A 325 0.61 -7.65 18.93
C ILE A 325 -0.83 -7.85 19.38
N ASN A 326 -1.71 -8.14 18.44
CA ASN A 326 -3.06 -8.58 18.71
C ASN A 326 -3.39 -9.74 17.75
N THR A 327 -3.68 -10.89 18.31
CA THR A 327 -4.06 -12.10 17.56
C THR A 327 -5.57 -12.28 17.47
N PHE A 328 -6.36 -11.35 18.00
CA PHE A 328 -7.84 -11.39 18.01
C PHE A 328 -8.39 -12.70 18.62
N GLY A 329 -7.67 -13.24 19.62
CA GLY A 329 -8.02 -14.52 20.26
C GLY A 329 -7.80 -15.75 19.37
N THR A 330 -7.06 -15.63 18.28
CA THR A 330 -6.75 -16.76 17.37
C THR A 330 -5.31 -17.24 17.51
N GLY A 331 -4.56 -16.71 18.48
CA GLY A 331 -3.16 -17.10 18.71
C GLY A 331 -3.03 -18.48 19.32
N GLU A 332 -2.08 -19.27 18.81
CA GLU A 332 -1.67 -20.57 19.35
C GLU A 332 -0.71 -20.43 20.53
N LEU A 333 -0.05 -19.27 20.66
CA LEU A 333 0.86 -18.91 21.73
C LEU A 333 0.37 -17.64 22.42
N PRO A 334 0.70 -17.41 23.71
CA PRO A 334 0.43 -16.14 24.38
C PRO A 334 1.08 -14.95 23.67
N GLU A 335 0.44 -13.78 23.70
CA GLU A 335 0.91 -12.59 22.98
C GLU A 335 2.26 -12.07 23.49
N ASP A 336 2.55 -12.18 24.79
CA ASP A 336 3.85 -11.85 25.36
C ASP A 336 4.98 -12.75 24.80
N MET A 337 4.72 -14.03 24.63
CA MET A 337 5.65 -14.98 24.00
C MET A 337 5.87 -14.61 22.52
N LEU A 338 4.82 -14.27 21.81
CA LEU A 338 4.93 -13.81 20.41
C LEU A 338 5.78 -12.53 20.30
N ILE A 339 5.67 -11.59 21.26
CA ILE A 339 6.53 -10.40 21.30
C ILE A 339 8.01 -10.77 21.49
N HIS A 340 8.33 -11.74 22.34
CA HIS A 340 9.71 -12.25 22.49
C HIS A 340 10.22 -12.86 21.17
N ILE A 341 9.40 -13.71 20.54
CA ILE A 341 9.72 -14.31 19.25
C ILE A 341 10.01 -13.24 18.18
N ILE A 342 9.22 -12.17 18.15
CA ILE A 342 9.45 -11.07 17.22
C ILE A 342 10.81 -10.42 17.48
N ARG A 343 11.15 -10.12 18.73
CA ARG A 343 12.44 -9.50 19.08
C ARG A 343 13.65 -10.37 18.73
N ASP A 344 13.50 -11.69 18.85
CA ASP A 344 14.60 -12.64 18.60
C ASP A 344 14.85 -12.88 17.10
N ASN A 345 13.82 -12.72 16.25
CA ASN A 345 13.88 -13.09 14.84
C ASN A 345 13.96 -11.90 13.88
N PHE A 346 13.65 -10.66 14.33
CA PHE A 346 13.56 -9.49 13.47
C PHE A 346 14.32 -8.30 14.06
N ASP A 347 15.28 -7.78 13.29
CA ASP A 347 15.95 -6.51 13.62
C ASP A 347 15.04 -5.34 13.19
N LEU A 348 14.42 -4.72 14.18
CA LEU A 348 13.45 -3.65 13.98
C LEU A 348 14.09 -2.24 14.07
N SER A 349 15.41 -2.13 14.10
CA SER A 349 16.05 -0.84 13.86
C SER A 349 15.83 -0.40 12.40
N PRO A 350 15.79 0.92 12.09
CA PRO A 350 15.65 1.40 10.71
C PRO A 350 16.71 0.78 9.77
N THR A 351 17.94 0.68 10.21
CA THR A 351 19.03 0.03 9.45
C THR A 351 18.78 -1.46 9.26
N GLY A 352 18.30 -2.16 10.31
CA GLY A 352 17.94 -3.57 10.27
C GLY A 352 16.80 -3.86 9.30
N ILE A 353 15.74 -3.08 9.35
CA ILE A 353 14.60 -3.19 8.42
C ILE A 353 15.04 -2.99 6.97
N ILE A 354 15.80 -1.93 6.69
CA ILE A 354 16.31 -1.63 5.35
C ILE A 354 17.12 -2.81 4.80
N LYS A 355 17.99 -3.40 5.63
CA LYS A 355 18.82 -4.55 5.26
C LYS A 355 17.99 -5.82 5.10
N MET A 356 17.11 -6.11 6.05
CA MET A 356 16.28 -7.32 6.07
C MET A 356 15.35 -7.40 4.85
N LEU A 357 14.76 -6.27 4.46
CA LEU A 357 13.83 -6.19 3.34
C LEU A 357 14.46 -5.64 2.06
N ASP A 358 15.79 -5.41 2.04
CA ASP A 358 16.52 -4.89 0.87
C ASP A 358 15.82 -3.68 0.20
N LEU A 359 15.49 -2.66 1.00
CA LEU A 359 14.63 -1.55 0.58
C LEU A 359 15.33 -0.46 -0.25
N ARG A 360 16.63 -0.60 -0.57
CA ARG A 360 17.37 0.38 -1.39
C ARG A 360 17.33 0.05 -2.88
N GLN A 361 16.16 -0.41 -3.35
CA GLN A 361 15.90 -0.78 -4.74
C GLN A 361 14.75 0.04 -5.31
N PRO A 362 14.68 0.25 -6.65
CA PRO A 362 13.60 0.97 -7.32
C PRO A 362 12.35 0.06 -7.47
N ILE A 363 11.67 -0.22 -6.37
CA ILE A 363 10.54 -1.16 -6.27
C ILE A 363 9.23 -0.50 -5.84
N TYR A 364 9.19 0.82 -5.73
CA TYR A 364 8.10 1.54 -5.09
C TYR A 364 6.97 1.92 -6.05
N LYS A 365 7.28 2.36 -7.27
CA LYS A 365 6.27 2.74 -8.28
C LYS A 365 5.27 1.61 -8.57
N GLN A 366 5.72 0.37 -8.59
CA GLN A 366 4.87 -0.79 -8.92
C GLN A 366 3.77 -1.06 -7.87
N VAL A 367 3.92 -0.55 -6.65
CA VAL A 367 2.94 -0.70 -5.55
C VAL A 367 2.12 0.57 -5.30
N SER A 368 2.37 1.65 -6.01
CA SER A 368 1.66 2.92 -5.85
C SER A 368 0.16 2.86 -6.18
N ALA A 369 -0.32 1.76 -6.78
CA ALA A 369 -1.73 1.50 -7.03
C ALA A 369 -2.07 0.04 -6.72
N TYR A 370 -3.34 -0.23 -6.36
CA TYR A 370 -3.88 -1.57 -6.07
C TYR A 370 -3.32 -2.21 -4.80
N GLY A 371 -2.88 -1.40 -3.83
CA GLY A 371 -2.36 -1.81 -2.53
C GLY A 371 -0.87 -2.12 -2.52
N HIS A 372 -0.24 -1.82 -1.38
CA HIS A 372 1.18 -2.11 -1.13
C HIS A 372 1.37 -3.55 -0.63
N PHE A 373 0.31 -4.20 -0.17
CA PHE A 373 0.33 -5.52 0.44
C PHE A 373 -0.52 -6.52 -0.34
N GLY A 374 -0.21 -7.82 -0.20
CA GLY A 374 -0.95 -8.91 -0.83
C GLY A 374 -0.76 -8.99 -2.35
N ARG A 375 0.39 -8.55 -2.86
CA ARG A 375 0.69 -8.48 -4.30
C ARG A 375 1.46 -9.71 -4.75
N LEU A 376 0.77 -10.84 -4.95
CA LEU A 376 1.38 -12.09 -5.45
C LEU A 376 1.87 -12.01 -6.90
N ASP A 377 1.49 -10.95 -7.62
CA ASP A 377 1.94 -10.65 -8.98
C ASP A 377 3.31 -9.95 -9.03
N LEU A 378 3.89 -9.60 -7.87
CA LEU A 378 5.16 -8.88 -7.72
C LEU A 378 6.08 -9.64 -6.76
N ASP A 379 7.40 -9.57 -7.00
CA ASP A 379 8.40 -10.03 -6.02
C ASP A 379 8.73 -8.90 -5.04
N LEU A 380 8.00 -8.86 -3.94
CA LEU A 380 8.15 -7.83 -2.91
C LEU A 380 8.79 -8.42 -1.65
N PRO A 381 9.89 -7.82 -1.14
CA PRO A 381 10.60 -8.35 0.03
C PRO A 381 9.73 -8.50 1.27
N TRP A 382 8.79 -7.59 1.51
CA TRP A 382 7.88 -7.64 2.67
C TRP A 382 6.71 -8.64 2.52
N GLU A 383 6.61 -9.32 1.38
CA GLU A 383 5.65 -10.38 1.16
C GLU A 383 6.29 -11.79 1.21
N ARG A 384 7.59 -11.91 1.47
CA ARG A 384 8.30 -13.20 1.58
C ARG A 384 7.88 -13.98 2.82
N LEU A 385 7.96 -15.32 2.72
CA LEU A 385 7.60 -16.27 3.77
C LEU A 385 8.82 -17.05 4.28
N ASP A 386 9.99 -16.45 4.22
CA ASP A 386 11.29 -17.06 4.54
C ASP A 386 11.55 -17.23 6.05
N LYS A 387 10.69 -16.65 6.91
CA LYS A 387 10.75 -16.83 8.37
C LYS A 387 9.81 -17.93 8.90
N VAL A 388 8.96 -18.50 8.07
CA VAL A 388 7.92 -19.45 8.48
C VAL A 388 8.52 -20.66 9.20
N GLU A 389 9.57 -21.28 8.66
CA GLU A 389 10.16 -22.48 9.27
C GLU A 389 10.89 -22.17 10.59
N ASP A 390 11.46 -20.98 10.74
CA ASP A 390 12.06 -20.55 11.99
C ASP A 390 11.00 -20.30 13.06
N LEU A 391 9.87 -19.70 12.69
CA LEU A 391 8.76 -19.41 13.61
C LEU A 391 8.01 -20.67 14.05
N LYS A 392 7.84 -21.67 13.18
CA LYS A 392 7.21 -22.96 13.53
C LYS A 392 7.92 -23.73 14.66
N LYS A 393 9.23 -23.52 14.83
CA LYS A 393 10.01 -24.19 15.88
C LYS A 393 9.47 -23.85 17.28
N TYR A 394 9.02 -22.64 17.50
CA TYR A 394 8.48 -22.18 18.78
C TYR A 394 7.17 -22.90 19.17
N LYS A 395 6.31 -23.24 18.20
CA LYS A 395 5.10 -24.04 18.43
C LYS A 395 5.46 -25.47 18.87
N ASN A 396 6.40 -26.10 18.16
CA ASN A 396 6.84 -27.47 18.44
C ASN A 396 7.53 -27.61 19.81
N ASP A 397 8.26 -26.59 20.26
CA ASP A 397 8.96 -26.61 21.56
C ASP A 397 7.98 -26.44 22.74
N THR A 398 6.89 -25.73 22.56
CA THR A 398 5.84 -25.58 23.57
C THR A 398 5.06 -26.89 23.77
N GLU A 399 4.79 -27.62 22.68
CA GLU A 399 4.12 -28.93 22.74
C GLU A 399 4.98 -30.00 23.47
N LYS A 400 6.31 -29.94 23.35
CA LYS A 400 7.23 -30.86 24.02
C LYS A 400 7.48 -30.54 25.50
N GLY A 401 7.21 -29.34 25.94
CA GLY A 401 7.39 -28.93 27.34
C GLY A 401 6.19 -29.14 28.23
N THR A 402 5.10 -29.71 27.71
CA THR A 402 3.85 -30.02 28.43
C THR A 402 3.67 -31.52 28.75
N ASP A 403 4.67 -32.36 28.45
CA ASP A 403 4.70 -33.80 28.84
C ASP A 403 5.47 -34.02 30.17
#